data_e7221ecca2035cfee46d45db83f5c044
#
_entry.id   e7221ecca2035cfee46d45db83f5c044
#
_cell.length_a   1.000
_cell.length_b   1.000
_cell.length_c   1.000
_cell.angle_alpha   90.00
_cell.angle_beta   90.00
_cell.angle_gamma   90.00
#
_symmetry.space_group_name_H-M   'P 1'
#
loop_
_entity.id
_entity.type
_entity.pdbx_description
1 polymer ?
#
loop_
_entity_poly.entity_id
_entity_poly.type
_entity_poly.pdbx_seq_one_letter_code
_entity_poly.pdbx_strand_id
1 'polypeptide(L)'
;GYAEVDRLSFIRHARQLGFPLEAIRELLDLSDNPDRSCHEADSIARRQLKQVELRMDRLKALRTELKRMIHECSGGNTADCKVLEVLRDHSECLTNHDEIGA
;
A
#
# COMPACT_ATOMS: atom_id res chain seq x y z
N GLY A 1 -18.98 -22.80 14.75
CA GLY A 1 -18.55 -24.13 14.35
C GLY A 1 -17.12 -24.12 13.87
N TYR A 2 -16.59 -25.28 13.56
CA TYR A 2 -15.21 -25.41 13.11
C TYR A 2 -14.91 -24.60 11.84
N ALA A 3 -15.85 -24.66 10.88
CA ALA A 3 -15.70 -23.90 9.63
C ALA A 3 -15.70 -22.39 9.85
N GLU A 4 -16.45 -21.92 10.83
CA GLU A 4 -16.51 -20.50 11.17
C GLU A 4 -15.19 -20.02 11.77
N VAL A 5 -14.58 -20.84 12.61
CA VAL A 5 -13.27 -20.53 13.20
C VAL A 5 -12.22 -20.43 12.09
N ASP A 6 -12.27 -21.35 11.13
CA ASP A 6 -11.36 -21.32 9.98
C ASP A 6 -11.54 -20.07 9.15
N ARG A 7 -12.77 -19.64 8.91
CA ARG A 7 -13.05 -18.41 8.14
C ARG A 7 -12.49 -17.19 8.83
N LEU A 8 -12.72 -17.07 10.13
CA LEU A 8 -12.22 -15.94 10.90
C LEU A 8 -10.70 -15.89 10.93
N SER A 9 -10.09 -17.04 11.08
CA SER A 9 -8.63 -17.18 11.07
C SER A 9 -8.06 -16.78 9.70
N PHE A 10 -8.71 -17.22 8.63
CA PHE A 10 -8.33 -16.88 7.27
C PHE A 10 -8.39 -15.38 7.04
N ILE A 11 -9.50 -14.76 7.41
CA ILE A 11 -9.69 -13.30 7.25
C ILE A 11 -8.65 -12.52 8.04
N ARG A 12 -8.45 -12.90 9.29
CA ARG A 12 -7.47 -12.25 10.15
C ARG A 12 -6.07 -12.32 9.55
N HIS A 13 -5.67 -13.50 9.11
CA HIS A 13 -4.36 -13.70 8.52
C HIS A 13 -4.18 -12.87 7.25
N ALA A 14 -5.17 -12.89 6.36
CA ALA A 14 -5.11 -12.13 5.13
C ALA A 14 -5.02 -10.62 5.40
N ARG A 15 -5.75 -10.13 6.39
CA ARG A 15 -5.68 -8.73 6.78
C ARG A 15 -4.33 -8.36 7.36
N GLN A 16 -3.74 -9.23 8.16
CA GLN A 16 -2.41 -9.01 8.72
C GLN A 16 -1.35 -8.90 7.63
N LEU A 17 -1.51 -9.68 6.55
CA LEU A 17 -0.62 -9.61 5.39
C LEU A 17 -0.87 -8.37 4.53
N GLY A 18 -1.98 -7.67 4.75
CA GLY A 18 -2.27 -6.44 4.03
C GLY A 18 -3.14 -6.61 2.80
N PHE A 19 -3.81 -7.75 2.63
CA PHE A 19 -4.76 -7.90 1.52
C PHE A 19 -5.94 -6.95 1.68
N PRO A 20 -6.36 -6.28 0.61
CA PRO A 20 -7.56 -5.45 0.67
C PRO A 20 -8.81 -6.33 0.79
N LEU A 21 -9.87 -5.75 1.31
CA LEU A 21 -11.11 -6.49 1.60
C LEU A 21 -11.66 -7.21 0.37
N GLU A 22 -11.59 -6.56 -0.80
CA GLU A 22 -12.08 -7.17 -2.04
C GLU A 22 -11.32 -8.45 -2.40
N ALA A 23 -10.01 -8.44 -2.24
CA ALA A 23 -9.20 -9.63 -2.49
C ALA A 23 -9.51 -10.73 -1.48
N ILE A 24 -9.75 -10.37 -0.23
CA ILE A 24 -10.12 -11.34 0.81
C ILE A 24 -11.44 -12.01 0.44
N ARG A 25 -12.41 -11.24 -0.03
CA ARG A 25 -13.72 -11.78 -0.45
C ARG A 25 -13.57 -12.76 -1.61
N GLU A 26 -12.75 -12.41 -2.60
CA GLU A 26 -12.51 -13.28 -3.74
C GLU A 26 -11.84 -14.58 -3.32
N LEU A 27 -10.86 -14.49 -2.40
CA LEU A 27 -10.15 -15.67 -1.91
C LEU A 27 -11.06 -16.56 -1.07
N LEU A 28 -11.95 -15.97 -0.25
CA LEU A 28 -12.92 -16.72 0.51
C LEU A 28 -13.90 -17.47 -0.40
N ASP A 29 -14.35 -16.80 -1.46
CA ASP A 29 -15.24 -17.41 -2.43
C ASP A 29 -14.59 -18.63 -3.07
N LEU A 30 -13.31 -18.53 -3.42
CA LEU A 30 -12.56 -19.67 -3.96
C LEU A 30 -12.42 -20.78 -2.93
N SER A 31 -12.16 -20.43 -1.68
CA SER A 31 -12.03 -21.40 -0.59
C SER A 31 -13.32 -22.18 -0.38
N ASP A 32 -14.47 -21.55 -0.59
CA ASP A 32 -15.77 -22.16 -0.47
C ASP A 32 -16.14 -23.03 -1.67
N ASN A 33 -15.36 -22.98 -2.73
CA ASN A 33 -15.62 -23.72 -3.99
C ASN A 33 -14.38 -24.54 -4.37
N PRO A 34 -14.17 -25.68 -3.70
CA PRO A 34 -12.94 -26.45 -3.88
C PRO A 34 -12.76 -27.05 -5.28
N ASP A 35 -13.81 -27.06 -6.09
CA ASP A 35 -13.73 -27.57 -7.47
C ASP A 35 -13.19 -26.52 -8.45
N ARG A 36 -13.09 -25.28 -8.03
CA ARG A 36 -12.55 -24.22 -8.88
C ARG A 36 -11.03 -24.30 -8.96
N SER A 37 -10.49 -23.73 -10.03
CA SER A 37 -9.06 -23.80 -10.29
C SER A 37 -8.23 -22.94 -9.33
N CYS A 38 -7.12 -23.47 -8.87
CA CYS A 38 -6.13 -22.72 -8.12
C CYS A 38 -5.56 -21.55 -8.96
N HIS A 39 -5.72 -21.62 -10.28
CA HIS A 39 -5.29 -20.55 -11.17
C HIS A 39 -5.95 -19.21 -10.83
N GLU A 40 -7.19 -19.23 -10.37
CA GLU A 40 -7.88 -17.99 -9.97
C GLU A 40 -7.23 -17.36 -8.73
N ALA A 41 -6.84 -18.19 -7.75
CA ALA A 41 -6.13 -17.70 -6.57
C ALA A 41 -4.76 -17.14 -6.96
N ASP A 42 -4.08 -17.80 -7.87
CA ASP A 42 -2.79 -17.32 -8.38
C ASP A 42 -2.93 -15.97 -9.05
N SER A 43 -3.99 -15.77 -9.84
CA SER A 43 -4.25 -14.48 -10.49
C SER A 43 -4.46 -13.35 -9.47
N ILE A 44 -5.19 -13.64 -8.39
CA ILE A 44 -5.41 -12.67 -7.32
C ILE A 44 -4.08 -12.30 -6.67
N ALA A 45 -3.27 -13.32 -6.36
CA ALA A 45 -1.96 -13.09 -5.73
C ALA A 45 -1.05 -12.25 -6.63
N ARG A 46 -1.05 -12.51 -7.93
CA ARG A 46 -0.23 -11.75 -8.87
C ARG A 46 -0.66 -10.28 -8.96
N ARG A 47 -1.96 -10.02 -8.93
CA ARG A 47 -2.47 -8.64 -8.89
C ARG A 47 -2.03 -7.93 -7.62
N GLN A 48 -2.09 -8.62 -6.50
CA GLN A 48 -1.66 -8.04 -5.23
C GLN A 48 -0.15 -7.78 -5.22
N LEU A 49 0.63 -8.69 -5.76
CA LEU A 49 2.08 -8.50 -5.86
C LEU A 49 2.41 -7.24 -6.66
N LYS A 50 1.74 -7.05 -7.79
CA LYS A 50 1.95 -5.87 -8.63
C LYS A 50 1.65 -4.58 -7.86
N GLN A 51 0.55 -4.56 -7.08
CA GLN A 51 0.20 -3.40 -6.27
C GLN A 51 1.23 -3.13 -5.18
N VAL A 52 1.72 -4.18 -4.55
CA VAL A 52 2.76 -4.06 -3.52
C VAL A 52 4.04 -3.48 -4.12
N GLU A 53 4.45 -3.96 -5.28
CA GLU A 53 5.65 -3.47 -5.95
C GLU A 53 5.54 -1.99 -6.30
N LEU A 54 4.36 -1.55 -6.77
CA LEU A 54 4.11 -0.14 -7.04
C LEU A 54 4.20 0.72 -5.78
N ARG A 55 3.64 0.22 -4.68
CA ARG A 55 3.74 0.93 -3.39
C ARG A 55 5.18 1.01 -2.91
N MET A 56 5.95 -0.05 -3.09
CA MET A 56 7.36 -0.05 -2.72
C MET A 56 8.14 0.99 -3.51
N ASP A 57 7.87 1.12 -4.80
CA ASP A 57 8.51 2.12 -5.64
C ASP A 57 8.18 3.53 -5.16
N ARG A 58 6.90 3.79 -4.84
CA ARG A 58 6.48 5.08 -4.30
C ARG A 58 7.14 5.37 -2.97
N LEU A 59 7.23 4.37 -2.10
CA LEU A 59 7.87 4.54 -0.80
C LEU A 59 9.37 4.80 -0.93
N LYS A 60 10.03 4.14 -1.88
CA LYS A 60 11.45 4.39 -2.15
C LYS A 60 11.67 5.81 -2.64
N ALA A 61 10.80 6.29 -3.53
CA ALA A 61 10.88 7.67 -4.01
C ALA A 61 10.67 8.66 -2.87
N LEU A 62 9.67 8.41 -2.02
CA LEU A 62 9.41 9.24 -0.86
C LEU A 62 10.58 9.23 0.11
N ARG A 63 11.17 8.05 0.34
CA ARG A 63 12.34 7.93 1.22
C ARG A 63 13.49 8.79 0.73
N THR A 64 13.77 8.74 -0.57
CA THR A 64 14.82 9.53 -1.18
C THR A 64 14.55 11.02 -0.98
N GLU A 65 13.31 11.43 -1.23
CA GLU A 65 12.92 12.82 -1.09
C GLU A 65 13.01 13.31 0.35
N LEU A 66 12.56 12.48 1.29
CA LEU A 66 12.65 12.83 2.72
C LEU A 66 14.09 12.96 3.19
N LYS A 67 14.97 12.08 2.73
CA LYS A 67 16.40 12.17 3.07
C LYS A 67 17.01 13.45 2.52
N ARG A 68 16.63 13.84 1.30
CA ARG A 68 17.10 15.09 0.71
C ARG A 68 16.62 16.29 1.50
N MET A 69 15.33 16.31 1.86
CA MET A 69 14.76 17.41 2.65
C MET A 69 15.44 17.54 4.01
N ILE A 70 15.67 16.42 4.68
CA ILE A 70 16.33 16.41 6.00
C ILE A 70 17.76 16.91 5.88
N HIS A 71 18.48 16.47 4.84
CA HIS A 71 19.86 16.89 4.61
C HIS A 71 19.95 18.39 4.35
N GLU A 72 19.01 18.95 3.60
CA GLU A 72 18.99 20.36 3.27
C GLU A 72 18.44 21.25 4.38
N CYS A 73 17.75 20.64 5.36
CA CYS A 73 17.21 21.37 6.49
C CYS A 73 18.32 21.64 7.50
N SER A 74 18.69 22.88 7.66
CA SER A 74 19.78 23.27 8.56
C SER A 74 19.30 23.66 9.95
N GLY A 75 18.03 23.43 10.26
CA GLY A 75 17.40 23.91 11.48
C GLY A 75 16.97 25.36 11.30
N GLY A 76 16.46 25.97 12.33
CA GLY A 76 15.95 27.32 12.25
C GLY A 76 14.44 27.33 12.39
N ASN A 77 13.81 28.41 11.94
CA ASN A 77 12.36 28.53 12.08
C ASN A 77 11.64 27.96 10.84
N THR A 78 10.30 27.88 10.93
CA THR A 78 9.49 27.29 9.87
C THR A 78 9.55 28.05 8.56
N ALA A 79 9.89 29.32 8.60
CA ALA A 79 10.00 30.13 7.37
C ALA A 79 11.13 29.64 6.46
N ASP A 80 12.18 29.07 7.06
CA ASP A 80 13.37 28.61 6.33
C ASP A 80 13.42 27.10 6.19
N CYS A 81 12.36 26.40 6.60
CA CYS A 81 12.34 24.93 6.59
C CYS A 81 12.19 24.40 5.16
N LYS A 82 13.18 23.64 4.70
CA LYS A 82 13.16 23.06 3.36
C LYS A 82 12.03 22.06 3.16
N VAL A 83 11.68 21.31 4.20
CA VAL A 83 10.57 20.36 4.13
C VAL A 83 9.27 21.07 3.83
N LEU A 84 9.00 22.17 4.56
CA LEU A 84 7.78 22.94 4.35
C LEU A 84 7.80 23.67 3.01
N GLU A 85 8.96 24.14 2.58
CA GLU A 85 9.12 24.80 1.28
C GLU A 85 8.73 23.87 0.14
N VAL A 86 9.30 22.67 0.13
CA VAL A 86 9.02 21.67 -0.92
C VAL A 86 7.55 21.29 -0.94
N LEU A 87 6.95 21.08 0.23
CA LEU A 87 5.55 20.67 0.32
C LEU A 87 4.58 21.78 -0.06
N ARG A 88 5.00 23.04 0.08
CA ARG A 88 4.17 24.20 -0.33
C ARG A 88 4.28 24.51 -1.82
N ASP A 89 5.35 24.11 -2.46
CA ASP A 89 5.58 24.40 -3.87
C ASP A 89 4.98 23.32 -4.75
N HIS A 90 3.80 23.59 -5.30
CA HIS A 90 3.08 22.65 -6.15
C HIS A 90 3.80 22.35 -7.46
N SER A 91 4.66 23.22 -7.92
CA SER A 91 5.39 23.01 -9.18
C SER A 91 6.42 21.89 -9.08
N GLU A 92 6.81 21.53 -7.87
CA GLU A 92 7.75 20.44 -7.61
C GLU A 92 7.06 19.09 -7.40
N CYS A 93 5.73 19.07 -7.36
CA CYS A 93 4.98 17.84 -7.23
C CYS A 93 4.97 17.09 -8.56
N LEU A 94 5.49 15.87 -8.57
CA LEU A 94 5.53 15.04 -9.77
C LEU A 94 4.27 14.22 -9.97
N THR A 95 3.42 14.13 -8.95
CA THR A 95 2.19 13.37 -8.98
C THR A 95 1.00 14.26 -8.65
N ASN A 96 -0.19 13.79 -9.05
CA ASN A 96 -1.43 14.48 -8.73
C ASN A 96 -1.66 14.45 -7.22
N HIS A 97 -2.18 15.54 -6.67
CA HIS A 97 -2.51 15.65 -5.25
C HIS A 97 -3.46 14.57 -4.78
N ASP A 98 -4.38 14.16 -5.64
CA ASP A 98 -5.35 13.12 -5.29
C ASP A 98 -4.68 11.78 -5.00
N GLU A 99 -3.57 11.50 -5.65
CA GLU A 99 -2.80 10.28 -5.43
C GLU A 99 -2.06 10.31 -4.09
N ILE A 100 -1.64 11.49 -3.68
CA ILE A 100 -0.87 11.67 -2.45
C ILE A 100 -1.80 11.68 -1.24
N GLY A 101 -2.99 12.25 -1.39
CA GLY A 101 -3.94 12.40 -0.32
C GLY A 101 -4.66 11.13 0.11
N ALA A 102 -4.52 10.06 -0.62
CA ALA A 102 -5.24 8.82 -0.35
C ALA A 102 -4.77 8.11 0.93
#